data_47e755088d364a9c8f6c169da250b0fe
#
_entry.id   47e755088d364a9c8f6c169da250b0fe
#
_cell.length_a   1.000
_cell.length_b   1.000
_cell.length_c   1.000
_cell.angle_alpha   90.00
_cell.angle_beta   90.00
_cell.angle_gamma   90.00
#
_symmetry.space_group_name_H-M   'P 1'
#
loop_
_entity.id
_entity.type
_entity.pdbx_description
1 polymer ?
#
loop_
_entity_poly.entity_id
_entity_poly.type
_entity_poly.pdbx_seq_one_letter_code
_entity_poly.pdbx_strand_id
1 'polypeptide(L)'
;MTSENKKSYLSRRAFLGASAVGLGAAAIGGSDGFVRKAFAQSTSSSPRVIKLAWGQTAVCQSPISVALKKGLFEKYGLTVEPVNFSGPTDQLLQAIATGKADGGIGMALRWLKPLEQGFDVSLTVGTHGGCMRLLAAPDSGINSIADLKGKKVAVSDQASPIRNFFAIQAAKQGINPDTEIEWLQYPADLFAEALKKGEVQAVAGDDPHAFLQRERDGLKEVATNLDGQYVNSACCVLGLRGSLVRDEPEVASALSRAIVEAQAWTAAHPDESAEIFAPFVPGNVSATDVARILRSHTHDHHSTGDALRKDVALFVDELKIINVIRPNTNTDAFAEKIVANVVT
;
A
#
# COMPACT_ATOMS: atom_id res chain seq x y z
N MET A 1 -32.33 40.84 -34.46
CA MET A 1 -33.54 40.55 -33.68
C MET A 1 -33.11 39.68 -32.50
N THR A 2 -33.00 40.33 -31.45
CA THR A 2 -32.81 40.10 -30.04
C THR A 2 -33.70 39.03 -29.45
N SER A 3 -33.15 38.19 -28.59
CA SER A 3 -33.90 37.62 -27.46
C SER A 3 -32.89 37.24 -26.36
N GLU A 4 -32.81 38.15 -25.38
CA GLU A 4 -32.18 37.92 -24.07
C GLU A 4 -33.02 36.94 -23.27
N ASN A 5 -32.34 35.99 -22.63
CA ASN A 5 -32.96 35.15 -21.62
C ASN A 5 -32.24 35.36 -20.27
N LYS A 6 -32.88 36.18 -19.43
CA LYS A 6 -32.52 36.47 -18.04
C LYS A 6 -32.74 35.24 -17.18
N LYS A 7 -31.67 34.68 -16.58
CA LYS A 7 -31.80 33.76 -15.46
C LYS A 7 -31.78 34.51 -14.15
N SER A 8 -32.89 34.41 -13.41
CA SER A 8 -33.06 34.96 -12.07
C SER A 8 -32.31 34.18 -11.02
N TYR A 9 -31.51 34.91 -10.23
CA TYR A 9 -30.89 34.39 -9.03
C TYR A 9 -31.87 34.40 -7.87
N LEU A 10 -32.24 33.24 -7.33
CA LEU A 10 -32.99 33.11 -6.08
C LEU A 10 -32.02 33.07 -4.89
N SER A 11 -32.19 34.10 -4.06
CA SER A 11 -31.46 34.36 -2.82
C SER A 11 -31.78 33.32 -1.74
N ARG A 12 -30.71 32.75 -1.15
CA ARG A 12 -30.78 31.92 0.06
C ARG A 12 -30.77 32.81 1.30
N ARG A 13 -31.95 33.29 1.71
CA ARG A 13 -32.17 33.83 3.07
C ARG A 13 -33.66 33.84 3.33
N ALA A 14 -34.09 32.89 4.20
CA ALA A 14 -35.21 33.05 5.15
C ALA A 14 -35.81 31.67 5.50
N PHE A 15 -35.36 31.09 6.60
CA PHE A 15 -36.20 30.23 7.44
C PHE A 15 -35.60 30.24 8.87
N LEU A 16 -35.97 31.32 9.60
CA LEU A 16 -35.92 31.38 11.05
C LEU A 16 -37.32 31.84 11.50
N GLY A 17 -37.96 31.08 12.37
CA GLY A 17 -39.24 31.43 13.02
C GLY A 17 -39.80 30.19 13.68
N ALA A 18 -39.44 29.90 14.88
CA ALA A 18 -40.15 30.12 16.14
C ALA A 18 -41.45 29.29 16.30
N SER A 19 -41.48 28.45 17.33
CA SER A 19 -42.62 28.37 18.23
C SER A 19 -42.24 27.70 19.54
N ALA A 20 -42.34 28.44 20.60
CA ALA A 20 -42.22 28.02 22.00
C ALA A 20 -43.64 27.72 22.57
N VAL A 21 -43.60 27.10 23.76
CA VAL A 21 -44.64 27.13 24.81
C VAL A 21 -45.59 25.94 24.91
N GLY A 22 -45.47 25.26 26.04
CA GLY A 22 -46.43 24.33 26.60
C GLY A 22 -45.96 23.83 28.00
N LEU A 23 -46.03 24.69 29.02
CA LEU A 23 -45.93 24.30 30.44
C LEU A 23 -47.20 23.54 30.86
N GLY A 24 -47.05 22.44 31.57
CA GLY A 24 -48.10 21.76 32.28
C GLY A 24 -47.54 20.99 33.49
N ALA A 25 -47.57 21.62 34.65
CA ALA A 25 -47.25 21.00 35.94
C ALA A 25 -48.48 20.26 36.49
N ALA A 26 -48.26 19.03 37.00
CA ALA A 26 -49.09 18.46 38.06
C ALA A 26 -48.26 17.47 38.88
N ALA A 27 -48.03 17.82 40.15
CA ALA A 27 -47.50 16.94 41.17
C ALA A 27 -48.64 16.04 41.68
N ILE A 28 -48.28 14.83 42.16
CA ILE A 28 -48.62 14.27 43.50
C ILE A 28 -48.24 12.79 43.57
N GLY A 29 -47.37 12.43 44.46
CA GLY A 29 -47.38 11.39 45.44
C GLY A 29 -47.31 9.91 45.03
N GLY A 30 -46.31 9.20 45.55
CA GLY A 30 -46.30 7.74 45.64
C GLY A 30 -44.90 7.14 45.64
N SER A 31 -44.35 6.92 46.81
CA SER A 31 -43.16 6.08 47.09
C SER A 31 -43.39 4.66 46.61
N ASP A 32 -42.52 4.10 45.76
CA ASP A 32 -42.01 2.73 45.92
C ASP A 32 -40.85 2.52 44.94
N GLY A 33 -39.78 2.04 45.52
CA GLY A 33 -38.50 1.86 44.82
C GLY A 33 -38.52 0.77 43.74
N PHE A 34 -38.55 1.17 42.50
CA PHE A 34 -38.12 0.36 41.40
C PHE A 34 -36.85 0.95 40.79
N VAL A 35 -35.71 0.36 41.17
CA VAL A 35 -34.46 0.53 40.47
C VAL A 35 -34.68 0.00 39.06
N ARG A 36 -35.09 0.89 38.14
CA ARG A 36 -34.97 0.59 36.70
C ARG A 36 -33.50 0.53 36.34
N LYS A 37 -32.95 -0.69 36.31
CA LYS A 37 -31.77 -0.95 35.52
C LYS A 37 -32.05 -0.39 34.11
N ALA A 38 -31.44 0.74 33.81
CA ALA A 38 -31.32 1.19 32.44
C ALA A 38 -30.51 0.11 31.69
N PHE A 39 -31.21 -0.79 31.00
CA PHE A 39 -30.60 -1.55 29.93
C PHE A 39 -30.16 -0.49 28.92
N ALA A 40 -28.86 -0.23 28.89
CA ALA A 40 -28.24 0.42 27.77
C ALA A 40 -28.62 -0.44 26.55
N GLN A 41 -29.58 0.05 25.77
CA GLN A 41 -29.80 -0.45 24.43
C GLN A 41 -28.48 -0.25 23.70
N SER A 42 -27.71 -1.31 23.58
CA SER A 42 -26.66 -1.41 22.55
C SER A 42 -27.39 -1.16 21.24
N THR A 43 -27.26 0.06 20.75
CA THR A 43 -27.58 0.36 19.35
C THR A 43 -26.75 -0.61 18.53
N SER A 44 -27.39 -1.61 17.97
CA SER A 44 -26.79 -2.45 16.94
C SER A 44 -26.56 -1.54 15.73
N SER A 45 -25.45 -0.79 15.76
CA SER A 45 -24.92 -0.19 14.54
C SER A 45 -24.61 -1.37 13.61
N SER A 46 -25.13 -1.32 12.41
CA SER A 46 -24.74 -2.25 11.33
C SER A 46 -23.22 -2.39 11.36
N PRO A 47 -22.68 -3.62 11.25
CA PRO A 47 -21.22 -3.80 11.30
C PRO A 47 -20.57 -2.84 10.31
N ARG A 48 -19.63 -2.04 10.81
CA ARG A 48 -18.91 -1.09 9.96
C ARG A 48 -18.13 -1.87 8.89
N VAL A 49 -18.33 -1.50 7.64
CA VAL A 49 -17.58 -2.05 6.52
C VAL A 49 -16.26 -1.29 6.42
N ILE A 50 -15.15 -2.01 6.52
CA ILE A 50 -13.79 -1.50 6.33
C ILE A 50 -13.44 -1.56 4.85
N LYS A 51 -13.12 -0.43 4.25
CA LYS A 51 -12.68 -0.35 2.85
C LYS A 51 -11.17 -0.48 2.78
N LEU A 52 -10.68 -1.64 2.33
CA LEU A 52 -9.27 -1.93 2.19
C LEU A 52 -8.83 -1.83 0.72
N ALA A 53 -8.02 -0.83 0.41
CA ALA A 53 -7.48 -0.64 -0.92
C ALA A 53 -6.33 -1.61 -1.22
N TRP A 54 -6.33 -2.20 -2.41
CA TRP A 54 -5.31 -3.15 -2.85
C TRP A 54 -5.09 -3.10 -4.36
N GLY A 55 -3.93 -3.54 -4.82
CA GLY A 55 -3.62 -3.72 -6.24
C GLY A 55 -3.83 -5.16 -6.66
N GLN A 56 -4.93 -5.45 -7.35
CA GLN A 56 -5.29 -6.81 -7.80
C GLN A 56 -4.24 -7.46 -8.72
N THR A 57 -3.38 -6.67 -9.34
CA THR A 57 -2.34 -7.18 -10.26
C THR A 57 -1.04 -7.57 -9.57
N ALA A 58 -0.83 -7.12 -8.33
CA ALA A 58 0.41 -7.32 -7.59
C ALA A 58 0.34 -8.61 -6.75
N VAL A 59 1.12 -9.62 -7.10
CA VAL A 59 1.13 -10.93 -6.41
C VAL A 59 1.43 -10.80 -4.91
N CYS A 60 2.24 -9.83 -4.52
CA CYS A 60 2.54 -9.52 -3.13
C CYS A 60 1.32 -9.12 -2.28
N GLN A 61 0.19 -8.80 -2.90
CA GLN A 61 -1.06 -8.47 -2.22
C GLN A 61 -2.06 -9.63 -2.15
N SER A 62 -1.67 -10.81 -2.61
CA SER A 62 -2.49 -12.04 -2.52
C SER A 62 -2.99 -12.35 -1.09
N PRO A 63 -2.28 -12.00 0.01
CA PRO A 63 -2.80 -12.21 1.36
C PRO A 63 -4.16 -11.55 1.62
N ILE A 64 -4.51 -10.46 0.93
CA ILE A 64 -5.84 -9.85 1.05
C ILE A 64 -6.93 -10.79 0.52
N SER A 65 -6.71 -11.40 -0.66
CA SER A 65 -7.65 -12.36 -1.23
C SER A 65 -7.74 -13.64 -0.39
N VAL A 66 -6.61 -14.07 0.20
CA VAL A 66 -6.55 -15.19 1.15
C VAL A 66 -7.36 -14.85 2.40
N ALA A 67 -7.18 -13.67 3.00
CA ALA A 67 -7.93 -13.24 4.18
C ALA A 67 -9.44 -13.24 3.92
N LEU A 68 -9.88 -12.75 2.76
CA LEU A 68 -11.29 -12.77 2.34
C LEU A 68 -11.79 -14.23 2.16
N LYS A 69 -11.05 -15.04 1.41
CA LYS A 69 -11.49 -16.42 1.09
C LYS A 69 -11.52 -17.34 2.30
N LYS A 70 -10.59 -17.15 3.24
CA LYS A 70 -10.45 -17.97 4.46
C LYS A 70 -11.25 -17.44 5.66
N GLY A 71 -11.99 -16.33 5.49
CA GLY A 71 -12.76 -15.73 6.58
C GLY A 71 -11.89 -15.16 7.71
N LEU A 72 -10.65 -14.74 7.41
CA LEU A 72 -9.76 -14.23 8.45
C LEU A 72 -10.21 -12.87 8.96
N PHE A 73 -10.81 -12.04 8.12
CA PHE A 73 -11.38 -10.77 8.58
C PHE A 73 -12.56 -11.02 9.52
N GLU A 74 -13.47 -11.92 9.18
CA GLU A 74 -14.62 -12.29 10.01
C GLU A 74 -14.18 -12.94 11.34
N LYS A 75 -13.09 -13.72 11.33
CA LYS A 75 -12.47 -14.28 12.54
C LYS A 75 -12.09 -13.20 13.54
N TYR A 76 -11.66 -12.03 13.05
CA TYR A 76 -11.31 -10.86 13.85
C TYR A 76 -12.48 -9.87 14.02
N GLY A 77 -13.70 -10.26 13.69
CA GLY A 77 -14.91 -9.46 13.85
C GLY A 77 -15.05 -8.31 12.85
N LEU A 78 -14.38 -8.38 11.70
CA LEU A 78 -14.38 -7.34 10.68
C LEU A 78 -15.21 -7.75 9.47
N THR A 79 -15.92 -6.78 8.90
CA THR A 79 -16.46 -6.86 7.53
C THR A 79 -15.58 -6.00 6.63
N VAL A 80 -14.87 -6.61 5.68
CA VAL A 80 -13.93 -5.92 4.80
C VAL A 80 -14.41 -5.95 3.36
N GLU A 81 -14.45 -4.76 2.75
CA GLU A 81 -14.69 -4.57 1.32
C GLU A 81 -13.35 -4.26 0.63
N PRO A 82 -12.83 -5.13 -0.23
CA PRO A 82 -11.64 -4.83 -0.98
C PRO A 82 -11.94 -3.85 -2.11
N VAL A 83 -11.19 -2.76 -2.17
CA VAL A 83 -11.31 -1.75 -3.21
C VAL A 83 -10.11 -1.86 -4.13
N ASN A 84 -10.32 -2.25 -5.40
CA ASN A 84 -9.22 -2.29 -6.37
C ASN A 84 -8.70 -0.88 -6.63
N PHE A 85 -7.40 -0.71 -6.43
CA PHE A 85 -6.72 0.56 -6.63
C PHE A 85 -5.53 0.36 -7.56
N SER A 86 -5.69 0.76 -8.81
CA SER A 86 -4.65 0.65 -9.86
C SER A 86 -3.95 1.98 -10.18
N GLY A 87 -4.26 3.03 -9.44
CA GLY A 87 -3.70 4.37 -9.65
C GLY A 87 -2.34 4.58 -8.96
N PRO A 88 -1.73 5.76 -9.19
CA PRO A 88 -0.53 6.18 -8.48
C PRO A 88 -0.72 6.18 -6.96
N THR A 89 0.34 5.92 -6.22
CA THR A 89 0.25 5.72 -4.76
C THR A 89 -0.08 6.99 -3.98
N ASP A 90 0.29 8.15 -4.47
CA ASP A 90 -0.15 9.42 -3.88
C ASP A 90 -1.68 9.54 -3.87
N GLN A 91 -2.36 9.06 -4.90
CA GLN A 91 -3.83 8.97 -4.93
C GLN A 91 -4.37 7.93 -3.93
N LEU A 92 -3.68 6.78 -3.76
CA LEU A 92 -4.03 5.81 -2.73
C LEU A 92 -3.93 6.43 -1.33
N LEU A 93 -2.79 7.06 -1.03
CA LEU A 93 -2.59 7.73 0.25
C LEU A 93 -3.60 8.85 0.48
N GLN A 94 -3.93 9.62 -0.56
CA GLN A 94 -4.98 10.63 -0.50
C GLN A 94 -6.36 10.00 -0.25
N ALA A 95 -6.67 8.87 -0.87
CA ALA A 95 -7.94 8.16 -0.64
C ALA A 95 -8.05 7.68 0.81
N ILE A 96 -6.95 7.18 1.39
CA ILE A 96 -6.89 6.76 2.80
C ILE A 96 -7.01 7.98 3.72
N ALA A 97 -6.19 9.02 3.52
CA ALA A 97 -6.19 10.21 4.37
C ALA A 97 -7.53 10.96 4.37
N THR A 98 -8.29 10.91 3.26
CA THR A 98 -9.62 11.54 3.13
C THR A 98 -10.78 10.63 3.51
N GLY A 99 -10.53 9.39 3.95
CA GLY A 99 -11.56 8.43 4.38
C GLY A 99 -12.34 7.77 3.24
N LYS A 100 -11.87 7.85 1.99
CA LYS A 100 -12.42 7.07 0.87
C LYS A 100 -12.04 5.59 0.96
N ALA A 101 -10.90 5.30 1.58
CA ALA A 101 -10.48 3.98 2.04
C ALA A 101 -10.06 4.09 3.52
N ASP A 102 -10.17 2.99 4.27
CA ASP A 102 -9.75 2.94 5.67
C ASP A 102 -8.27 2.53 5.79
N GLY A 103 -7.75 1.83 4.80
CA GLY A 103 -6.37 1.41 4.72
C GLY A 103 -6.01 0.85 3.35
N GLY A 104 -4.77 0.42 3.20
CA GLY A 104 -4.29 -0.22 1.98
C GLY A 104 -2.88 -0.78 2.14
N ILE A 105 -2.48 -1.65 1.22
CA ILE A 105 -1.14 -2.21 1.16
C ILE A 105 -0.40 -1.62 -0.04
N GLY A 106 0.87 -1.30 0.14
CA GLY A 106 1.73 -0.80 -0.92
C GLY A 106 3.20 -0.79 -0.53
N MET A 107 4.08 -0.56 -1.52
CA MET A 107 5.53 -0.58 -1.31
C MET A 107 5.97 0.57 -0.40
N ALA A 108 6.76 0.26 0.63
CA ALA A 108 7.19 1.20 1.66
C ALA A 108 7.86 2.46 1.09
N LEU A 109 8.78 2.31 0.13
CA LEU A 109 9.50 3.44 -0.49
C LEU A 109 8.57 4.49 -1.14
N ARG A 110 7.36 4.12 -1.51
CA ARG A 110 6.40 5.05 -2.12
C ARG A 110 5.63 5.86 -1.08
N TRP A 111 5.45 5.31 0.13
CA TRP A 111 4.62 5.91 1.17
C TRP A 111 5.35 7.02 1.94
N LEU A 112 6.68 6.92 2.05
CA LEU A 112 7.44 7.75 2.99
C LEU A 112 7.44 9.24 2.62
N LYS A 113 7.48 9.59 1.32
CA LYS A 113 7.44 11.01 0.92
C LYS A 113 6.11 11.70 1.24
N PRO A 114 4.94 11.14 0.88
CA PRO A 114 3.65 11.69 1.31
C PRO A 114 3.50 11.77 2.84
N LEU A 115 4.00 10.77 3.59
CA LEU A 115 3.96 10.80 5.05
C LEU A 115 4.85 11.91 5.63
N GLU A 116 6.02 12.18 5.02
CA GLU A 116 6.85 13.35 5.35
C GLU A 116 6.12 14.67 5.09
N GLN A 117 5.24 14.70 4.09
CA GLN A 117 4.40 15.86 3.75
C GLN A 117 3.17 16.01 4.66
N GLY A 118 2.92 15.06 5.57
CA GLY A 118 1.90 15.17 6.60
C GLY A 118 0.58 14.48 6.27
N PHE A 119 0.55 13.52 5.33
CA PHE A 119 -0.63 12.67 5.14
C PHE A 119 -0.94 11.91 6.42
N ASP A 120 -2.22 11.93 6.84
CA ASP A 120 -2.70 11.28 8.08
C ASP A 120 -2.92 9.77 7.86
N VAL A 121 -1.81 9.05 7.72
CA VAL A 121 -1.77 7.60 7.59
C VAL A 121 -0.69 7.05 8.52
N SER A 122 -0.99 5.95 9.20
CA SER A 122 -0.05 5.23 10.06
C SER A 122 0.27 3.87 9.50
N LEU A 123 1.54 3.49 9.50
CA LEU A 123 2.01 2.17 9.08
C LEU A 123 1.90 1.20 10.26
N THR A 124 1.34 0.00 10.04
CA THR A 124 1.07 -0.94 11.14
C THR A 124 1.75 -2.29 10.98
N VAL A 125 1.95 -2.76 9.73
CA VAL A 125 2.54 -4.07 9.42
C VAL A 125 3.40 -3.96 8.19
N GLY A 126 4.59 -4.58 8.22
CA GLY A 126 5.34 -4.95 7.04
C GLY A 126 4.87 -6.30 6.53
N THR A 127 4.68 -6.48 5.22
CA THR A 127 3.98 -7.66 4.71
C THR A 127 4.87 -8.70 4.04
N HIS A 128 5.80 -8.33 3.18
CA HIS A 128 6.71 -9.28 2.51
C HIS A 128 8.06 -8.63 2.19
N GLY A 129 9.08 -9.46 1.90
CA GLY A 129 10.45 -8.99 1.77
C GLY A 129 10.82 -8.42 0.41
N GLY A 130 10.27 -8.87 -0.70
CA GLY A 130 10.70 -8.36 -2.00
C GLY A 130 9.84 -8.80 -3.17
N CYS A 131 9.89 -8.02 -4.24
CA CYS A 131 9.25 -8.31 -5.52
C CYS A 131 9.83 -7.46 -6.66
N MET A 132 10.93 -6.72 -6.42
CA MET A 132 11.52 -5.82 -7.41
C MET A 132 12.69 -6.49 -8.12
N ARG A 133 12.75 -6.35 -9.44
CA ARG A 133 13.81 -6.94 -10.28
C ARG A 133 14.32 -5.93 -11.30
N LEU A 134 15.65 -5.89 -11.42
CA LEU A 134 16.34 -5.24 -12.53
C LEU A 134 16.73 -6.32 -13.54
N LEU A 135 16.24 -6.21 -14.75
CA LEU A 135 16.45 -7.20 -15.80
C LEU A 135 17.17 -6.57 -16.99
N ALA A 136 17.95 -7.37 -17.68
CA ALA A 136 18.63 -6.98 -18.91
C ALA A 136 18.69 -8.17 -19.89
N ALA A 137 18.95 -7.91 -21.17
CA ALA A 137 19.22 -8.98 -22.11
C ALA A 137 20.53 -9.71 -21.75
N PRO A 138 20.65 -11.04 -21.94
CA PRO A 138 21.84 -11.81 -21.58
C PRO A 138 23.13 -11.28 -22.18
N ASP A 139 23.08 -10.76 -23.37
CA ASP A 139 24.20 -10.22 -24.18
C ASP A 139 24.39 -8.70 -24.05
N SER A 140 23.61 -8.02 -23.21
CA SER A 140 23.66 -6.57 -23.03
C SER A 140 24.95 -6.02 -22.43
N GLY A 141 25.80 -6.89 -21.84
CA GLY A 141 26.97 -6.49 -21.07
C GLY A 141 26.65 -5.93 -19.67
N ILE A 142 25.35 -5.83 -19.28
CA ILE A 142 24.94 -5.36 -17.97
C ILE A 142 24.91 -6.56 -17.01
N ASN A 143 25.82 -6.59 -16.02
CA ASN A 143 25.97 -7.68 -15.07
C ASN A 143 25.77 -7.25 -13.62
N SER A 144 25.76 -5.94 -13.38
CA SER A 144 25.66 -5.32 -12.06
C SER A 144 24.98 -3.94 -12.16
N ILE A 145 24.65 -3.37 -11.03
CA ILE A 145 24.17 -1.97 -10.92
C ILE A 145 25.22 -0.99 -11.48
N ALA A 146 26.53 -1.27 -11.32
CA ALA A 146 27.57 -0.39 -11.83
C ALA A 146 27.54 -0.21 -13.35
N ASP A 147 27.06 -1.21 -14.06
CA ASP A 147 26.97 -1.19 -15.53
C ASP A 147 25.82 -0.32 -16.05
N LEU A 148 24.98 0.22 -15.17
CA LEU A 148 23.89 1.12 -15.53
C LEU A 148 24.38 2.54 -15.87
N LYS A 149 25.61 2.89 -15.56
CA LYS A 149 26.16 4.21 -15.89
C LYS A 149 26.11 4.48 -17.38
N GLY A 150 25.45 5.58 -17.77
CA GLY A 150 25.24 5.97 -19.16
C GLY A 150 24.19 5.13 -19.90
N LYS A 151 23.40 4.31 -19.21
CA LYS A 151 22.40 3.45 -19.83
C LYS A 151 20.98 4.02 -19.70
N LYS A 152 20.12 3.55 -20.60
CA LYS A 152 18.68 3.78 -20.56
C LYS A 152 18.00 2.63 -19.82
N VAL A 153 17.21 2.96 -18.80
CA VAL A 153 16.50 1.99 -17.98
C VAL A 153 15.00 2.28 -18.00
N ALA A 154 14.20 1.30 -18.41
CA ALA A 154 12.74 1.45 -18.37
C ALA A 154 12.20 1.27 -16.96
N VAL A 155 11.23 2.11 -16.60
CA VAL A 155 10.43 2.05 -15.38
C VAL A 155 8.97 2.31 -15.73
N SER A 156 8.04 1.80 -14.94
CA SER A 156 6.60 2.04 -15.17
C SER A 156 6.15 3.46 -14.79
N ASP A 157 6.88 4.10 -13.89
CA ASP A 157 6.58 5.43 -13.35
C ASP A 157 7.88 6.07 -12.82
N GLN A 158 8.11 7.35 -13.13
CA GLN A 158 9.30 8.10 -12.71
C GLN A 158 9.38 8.29 -11.18
N ALA A 159 8.26 8.29 -10.47
CA ALA A 159 8.20 8.37 -9.02
C ALA A 159 8.02 6.97 -8.36
N SER A 160 8.20 5.88 -9.13
CA SER A 160 7.96 4.54 -8.64
C SER A 160 8.93 4.12 -7.54
N PRO A 161 8.49 3.27 -6.59
CA PRO A 161 9.37 2.69 -5.59
C PRO A 161 10.47 1.84 -6.22
N ILE A 162 10.22 1.24 -7.38
CA ILE A 162 11.19 0.44 -8.13
C ILE A 162 12.32 1.32 -8.64
N ARG A 163 12.00 2.46 -9.29
CA ARG A 163 13.01 3.43 -9.70
C ARG A 163 13.81 3.91 -8.48
N ASN A 164 13.14 4.28 -7.40
CA ASN A 164 13.81 4.75 -6.19
C ASN A 164 14.77 3.71 -5.63
N PHE A 165 14.35 2.44 -5.56
CA PHE A 165 15.19 1.36 -5.07
C PHE A 165 16.48 1.21 -5.90
N PHE A 166 16.37 1.09 -7.21
CA PHE A 166 17.56 0.92 -8.07
C PHE A 166 18.39 2.20 -8.20
N ALA A 167 17.77 3.38 -8.10
CA ALA A 167 18.48 4.66 -7.98
C ALA A 167 19.33 4.74 -6.70
N ILE A 168 18.79 4.27 -5.56
CA ILE A 168 19.54 4.15 -4.31
C ILE A 168 20.72 3.20 -4.47
N GLN A 169 20.51 2.03 -5.09
CA GLN A 169 21.59 1.07 -5.31
C GLN A 169 22.69 1.66 -6.21
N ALA A 170 22.33 2.42 -7.24
CA ALA A 170 23.28 3.12 -8.11
C ALA A 170 24.07 4.20 -7.34
N ALA A 171 23.35 5.00 -6.54
CA ALA A 171 23.98 6.06 -5.74
C ALA A 171 24.96 5.50 -4.70
N LYS A 172 24.65 4.36 -4.07
CA LYS A 172 25.56 3.64 -3.16
C LYS A 172 26.86 3.16 -3.85
N GLN A 173 26.83 3.01 -5.18
CA GLN A 173 28.00 2.67 -5.99
C GLN A 173 28.68 3.89 -6.65
N GLY A 174 28.31 5.10 -6.23
CA GLY A 174 28.91 6.34 -6.70
C GLY A 174 28.39 6.81 -8.07
N ILE A 175 27.28 6.25 -8.57
CA ILE A 175 26.62 6.69 -9.79
C ILE A 175 25.53 7.70 -9.42
N ASN A 176 25.56 8.89 -10.02
CA ASN A 176 24.46 9.83 -9.85
C ASN A 176 23.23 9.36 -10.68
N PRO A 177 22.17 8.87 -10.02
CA PRO A 177 21.04 8.27 -10.73
C PRO A 177 20.23 9.26 -11.57
N ASP A 178 20.33 10.56 -11.32
CA ASP A 178 19.56 11.58 -12.03
C ASP A 178 20.29 12.13 -13.26
N THR A 179 21.62 11.99 -13.32
CA THR A 179 22.44 12.53 -14.42
C THR A 179 23.22 11.48 -15.20
N GLU A 180 23.45 10.30 -14.60
CA GLU A 180 24.25 9.24 -15.20
C GLU A 180 23.44 8.00 -15.60
N ILE A 181 22.12 7.99 -15.31
CA ILE A 181 21.17 6.96 -15.78
C ILE A 181 19.98 7.67 -16.44
N GLU A 182 19.61 7.27 -17.63
CA GLU A 182 18.43 7.78 -18.31
C GLU A 182 17.21 6.89 -18.00
N TRP A 183 16.36 7.35 -17.08
CA TRP A 183 15.13 6.64 -16.73
C TRP A 183 14.02 6.97 -17.73
N LEU A 184 13.51 5.97 -18.42
CA LEU A 184 12.44 6.11 -19.42
C LEU A 184 11.16 5.45 -18.94
N GLN A 185 10.04 6.13 -19.13
CA GLN A 185 8.75 5.57 -18.71
C GLN A 185 8.13 4.74 -19.83
N TYR A 186 7.85 3.48 -19.52
CA TYR A 186 7.14 2.53 -20.39
C TYR A 186 6.06 1.81 -19.59
N PRO A 187 4.94 1.40 -20.22
CA PRO A 187 4.06 0.40 -19.64
C PRO A 187 4.83 -0.90 -19.34
N ALA A 188 4.60 -1.50 -18.17
CA ALA A 188 5.38 -2.65 -17.71
C ALA A 188 5.30 -3.87 -18.64
N ASP A 189 4.18 -4.06 -19.32
CA ASP A 189 3.96 -5.11 -20.32
C ASP A 189 4.81 -4.93 -21.59
N LEU A 190 5.31 -3.71 -21.85
CA LEU A 190 6.15 -3.39 -23.02
C LEU A 190 7.66 -3.42 -22.72
N PHE A 191 8.08 -3.75 -21.50
CA PHE A 191 9.50 -3.74 -21.10
C PHE A 191 10.37 -4.67 -21.97
N ALA A 192 9.93 -5.92 -22.16
CA ALA A 192 10.67 -6.88 -22.97
C ALA A 192 10.76 -6.44 -24.45
N GLU A 193 9.72 -5.80 -24.97
CA GLU A 193 9.72 -5.26 -26.34
C GLU A 193 10.68 -4.06 -26.48
N ALA A 194 10.72 -3.16 -25.50
CA ALA A 194 11.65 -2.02 -25.48
C ALA A 194 13.12 -2.49 -25.41
N LEU A 195 13.42 -3.53 -24.62
CA LEU A 195 14.74 -4.18 -24.61
C LEU A 195 15.09 -4.77 -25.98
N LYS A 196 14.18 -5.54 -26.57
CA LYS A 196 14.38 -6.20 -27.85
C LYS A 196 14.62 -5.23 -29.01
N LYS A 197 13.99 -4.06 -28.96
CA LYS A 197 14.21 -2.96 -29.93
C LYS A 197 15.47 -2.14 -29.66
N GLY A 198 16.14 -2.36 -28.52
CA GLY A 198 17.29 -1.57 -28.11
C GLY A 198 16.96 -0.14 -27.65
N GLU A 199 15.68 0.15 -27.42
CA GLU A 199 15.22 1.46 -26.92
C GLU A 199 15.72 1.71 -25.50
N VAL A 200 15.86 0.64 -24.70
CA VAL A 200 16.47 0.62 -23.38
C VAL A 200 17.46 -0.54 -23.26
N GLN A 201 18.37 -0.48 -22.30
CA GLN A 201 19.38 -1.53 -22.06
C GLN A 201 19.05 -2.37 -20.82
N ALA A 202 18.22 -1.84 -19.91
CA ALA A 202 17.71 -2.57 -18.77
C ALA A 202 16.26 -2.14 -18.46
N VAL A 203 15.56 -2.94 -17.70
CA VAL A 203 14.22 -2.64 -17.19
C VAL A 203 14.15 -2.91 -15.69
N ALA A 204 13.50 -2.01 -14.97
CA ALA A 204 13.27 -2.15 -13.54
C ALA A 204 11.77 -2.28 -13.29
N GLY A 205 11.36 -3.44 -12.80
CA GLY A 205 9.96 -3.80 -12.63
C GLY A 205 9.70 -4.59 -11.36
N ASP A 206 8.44 -4.94 -11.16
CA ASP A 206 7.95 -5.76 -10.06
C ASP A 206 7.16 -6.97 -10.57
N ASP A 207 6.96 -7.93 -9.66
CA ASP A 207 6.22 -9.14 -9.96
C ASP A 207 4.69 -8.89 -9.97
N PRO A 208 3.94 -9.47 -10.92
CA PRO A 208 4.31 -10.62 -11.76
C PRO A 208 5.07 -10.27 -13.06
N HIS A 209 5.03 -9.01 -13.53
CA HIS A 209 5.56 -8.67 -14.85
C HIS A 209 7.05 -9.00 -14.98
N ALA A 210 7.86 -8.57 -14.03
CA ALA A 210 9.31 -8.77 -14.09
C ALA A 210 9.68 -10.26 -14.04
N PHE A 211 9.07 -11.04 -13.13
CA PHE A 211 9.30 -12.48 -13.06
C PHE A 211 8.94 -13.19 -14.38
N LEU A 212 7.75 -12.89 -14.91
CA LEU A 212 7.26 -13.56 -16.12
C LEU A 212 8.07 -13.17 -17.37
N GLN A 213 8.47 -11.92 -17.48
CA GLN A 213 9.33 -11.47 -18.61
C GLN A 213 10.71 -12.11 -18.52
N ARG A 214 11.30 -12.23 -17.30
CA ARG A 214 12.54 -12.96 -17.12
C ARG A 214 12.45 -14.39 -17.67
N GLU A 215 11.39 -15.11 -17.34
CA GLU A 215 11.20 -16.50 -17.73
C GLU A 215 10.83 -16.66 -19.22
N ARG A 216 9.89 -15.84 -19.73
CA ARG A 216 9.37 -15.96 -21.10
C ARG A 216 10.32 -15.42 -22.15
N ASP A 217 11.01 -14.33 -21.82
CA ASP A 217 11.87 -13.62 -22.77
C ASP A 217 13.36 -13.91 -22.53
N GLY A 218 13.69 -14.81 -21.59
CA GLY A 218 15.05 -15.23 -21.29
C GLY A 218 15.91 -14.10 -20.75
N LEU A 219 15.34 -13.14 -20.02
CA LEU A 219 16.09 -12.02 -19.49
C LEU A 219 16.92 -12.42 -18.27
N LYS A 220 18.07 -11.80 -18.13
CA LYS A 220 18.94 -11.97 -16.97
C LYS A 220 18.51 -11.04 -15.85
N GLU A 221 18.35 -11.58 -14.64
CA GLU A 221 18.22 -10.78 -13.43
C GLU A 221 19.59 -10.22 -13.01
N VAL A 222 19.71 -8.91 -12.98
CA VAL A 222 20.94 -8.18 -12.66
C VAL A 222 20.99 -7.83 -11.18
N ALA A 223 19.87 -7.47 -10.61
CA ALA A 223 19.72 -7.14 -9.20
C ALA A 223 18.27 -7.28 -8.76
N THR A 224 18.06 -7.46 -7.47
CA THR A 224 16.73 -7.63 -6.86
C THR A 224 16.74 -7.09 -5.42
N ASN A 225 15.56 -6.89 -4.83
CA ASN A 225 15.41 -6.67 -3.40
C ASN A 225 15.05 -7.97 -2.63
N LEU A 226 15.24 -9.12 -3.27
CA LEU A 226 15.04 -10.44 -2.67
C LEU A 226 16.30 -11.01 -2.03
N ASP A 227 17.39 -10.27 -2.04
CA ASP A 227 18.70 -10.69 -1.50
C ASP A 227 19.37 -9.60 -0.64
N GLY A 228 20.56 -9.93 -0.14
CA GLY A 228 21.41 -9.03 0.63
C GLY A 228 20.71 -8.52 1.90
N GLN A 229 20.88 -7.24 2.20
CA GLN A 229 20.32 -6.63 3.40
C GLN A 229 18.78 -6.50 3.35
N TYR A 230 18.18 -6.62 2.17
CA TYR A 230 16.73 -6.43 1.98
C TYR A 230 15.93 -7.70 2.17
N VAL A 231 16.58 -8.87 2.19
CA VAL A 231 15.89 -10.17 2.33
C VAL A 231 14.99 -10.25 3.55
N ASN A 232 15.33 -9.53 4.62
CA ASN A 232 14.59 -9.47 5.88
C ASN A 232 13.94 -8.10 6.14
N SER A 233 13.84 -7.24 5.13
CA SER A 233 13.18 -5.93 5.24
C SER A 233 11.83 -5.95 4.54
N ALA A 234 10.83 -5.28 5.10
CA ALA A 234 9.50 -5.20 4.51
C ALA A 234 9.51 -4.40 3.20
N CYS A 235 9.19 -5.04 2.08
CA CYS A 235 9.00 -4.32 0.81
C CYS A 235 7.68 -3.55 0.79
N CYS A 236 6.59 -4.21 1.18
CA CYS A 236 5.27 -3.58 1.31
C CYS A 236 4.86 -3.40 2.77
N VAL A 237 3.97 -2.44 2.98
CA VAL A 237 3.44 -2.10 4.31
C VAL A 237 1.92 -1.95 4.25
N LEU A 238 1.25 -2.32 5.34
CA LEU A 238 -0.13 -1.94 5.60
C LEU A 238 -0.14 -0.55 6.22
N GLY A 239 -0.81 0.39 5.54
CA GLY A 239 -1.09 1.71 6.09
C GLY A 239 -2.57 1.88 6.36
N LEU A 240 -2.89 2.42 7.52
CA LEU A 240 -4.25 2.70 7.96
C LEU A 240 -4.44 4.20 8.11
N ARG A 241 -5.66 4.68 7.89
CA ARG A 241 -6.02 6.08 8.15
C ARG A 241 -5.70 6.42 9.60
N GLY A 242 -5.01 7.54 9.82
CA GLY A 242 -4.54 7.92 11.15
C GLY A 242 -5.68 8.06 12.16
N SER A 243 -6.84 8.59 11.76
CA SER A 243 -8.02 8.65 12.63
C SER A 243 -8.55 7.25 13.00
N LEU A 244 -8.50 6.26 12.10
CA LEU A 244 -8.87 4.89 12.45
C LEU A 244 -7.97 4.32 13.55
N VAL A 245 -6.67 4.56 13.45
CA VAL A 245 -5.70 4.10 14.45
C VAL A 245 -5.90 4.78 15.82
N ARG A 246 -6.24 6.07 15.82
CA ARG A 246 -6.45 6.84 17.06
C ARG A 246 -7.80 6.60 17.72
N ASP A 247 -8.87 6.57 16.90
CA ASP A 247 -10.25 6.60 17.40
C ASP A 247 -10.84 5.17 17.53
N GLU A 248 -10.32 4.20 16.78
CA GLU A 248 -10.77 2.81 16.73
C GLU A 248 -9.58 1.82 16.79
N PRO A 249 -8.74 1.89 17.84
CA PRO A 249 -7.48 1.11 17.92
C PRO A 249 -7.73 -0.40 17.89
N GLU A 250 -8.87 -0.88 18.39
CA GLU A 250 -9.24 -2.30 18.32
C GLU A 250 -9.49 -2.77 16.89
N VAL A 251 -10.13 -1.92 16.05
CA VAL A 251 -10.34 -2.21 14.62
C VAL A 251 -9.01 -2.21 13.88
N ALA A 252 -8.14 -1.25 14.16
CA ALA A 252 -6.80 -1.18 13.57
C ALA A 252 -5.96 -2.42 13.94
N SER A 253 -6.02 -2.86 15.20
CA SER A 253 -5.37 -4.08 15.70
C SER A 253 -5.93 -5.33 15.00
N ALA A 254 -7.25 -5.47 14.96
CA ALA A 254 -7.92 -6.61 14.34
C ALA A 254 -7.56 -6.75 12.85
N LEU A 255 -7.59 -5.63 12.11
CA LEU A 255 -7.23 -5.61 10.69
C LEU A 255 -5.75 -5.98 10.47
N SER A 256 -4.86 -5.43 11.27
CA SER A 256 -3.42 -5.70 11.20
C SER A 256 -3.12 -7.17 11.51
N ARG A 257 -3.77 -7.76 12.53
CA ARG A 257 -3.63 -9.19 12.87
C ARG A 257 -4.16 -10.09 11.77
N ALA A 258 -5.29 -9.76 11.16
CA ALA A 258 -5.85 -10.53 10.05
C ALA A 258 -4.89 -10.56 8.85
N ILE A 259 -4.23 -9.45 8.55
CA ILE A 259 -3.22 -9.38 7.47
C ILE A 259 -1.96 -10.17 7.82
N VAL A 260 -1.46 -10.09 9.06
CA VAL A 260 -0.31 -10.91 9.51
C VAL A 260 -0.61 -12.40 9.39
N GLU A 261 -1.79 -12.84 9.85
CA GLU A 261 -2.20 -14.25 9.73
C GLU A 261 -2.36 -14.68 8.27
N ALA A 262 -2.95 -13.83 7.43
CA ALA A 262 -3.10 -14.11 5.99
C ALA A 262 -1.74 -14.21 5.29
N GLN A 263 -0.79 -13.38 5.67
CA GLN A 263 0.57 -13.41 5.14
C GLN A 263 1.29 -14.71 5.51
N ALA A 264 1.23 -15.10 6.80
CA ALA A 264 1.81 -16.35 7.27
C ALA A 264 1.16 -17.57 6.58
N TRP A 265 -0.16 -17.53 6.41
CA TRP A 265 -0.88 -18.59 5.72
C TRP A 265 -0.48 -18.67 4.23
N THR A 266 -0.36 -17.51 3.55
CA THR A 266 0.08 -17.43 2.14
C THR A 266 1.47 -18.04 1.95
N ALA A 267 2.40 -17.72 2.84
CA ALA A 267 3.75 -18.27 2.82
C ALA A 267 3.77 -19.80 2.99
N ALA A 268 2.93 -20.32 3.88
CA ALA A 268 2.84 -21.76 4.14
C ALA A 268 2.08 -22.54 3.05
N HIS A 269 1.20 -21.88 2.28
CA HIS A 269 0.32 -22.51 1.30
C HIS A 269 0.35 -21.78 -0.05
N PRO A 270 1.51 -21.69 -0.73
CA PRO A 270 1.64 -20.89 -1.95
C PRO A 270 0.78 -21.38 -3.11
N ASP A 271 0.54 -22.68 -3.24
CA ASP A 271 -0.31 -23.22 -4.31
C ASP A 271 -1.79 -22.84 -4.12
N GLU A 272 -2.33 -23.03 -2.92
CA GLU A 272 -3.72 -22.67 -2.64
C GLU A 272 -3.91 -21.14 -2.67
N SER A 273 -2.92 -20.39 -2.20
CA SER A 273 -2.92 -18.93 -2.31
C SER A 273 -2.94 -18.47 -3.77
N ALA A 274 -2.21 -19.16 -4.63
CA ALA A 274 -2.18 -18.88 -6.05
C ALA A 274 -3.54 -19.17 -6.72
N GLU A 275 -4.18 -20.27 -6.38
CA GLU A 275 -5.54 -20.59 -6.86
C GLU A 275 -6.57 -19.53 -6.42
N ILE A 276 -6.47 -19.05 -5.19
CA ILE A 276 -7.34 -18.01 -4.65
C ILE A 276 -7.09 -16.66 -5.35
N PHE A 277 -5.83 -16.33 -5.63
CA PHE A 277 -5.46 -15.01 -6.17
C PHE A 277 -5.53 -14.93 -7.70
N ALA A 278 -5.22 -16.00 -8.44
CA ALA A 278 -5.16 -15.99 -9.90
C ALA A 278 -6.39 -15.37 -10.60
N PRO A 279 -7.65 -15.56 -10.12
CA PRO A 279 -8.81 -14.94 -10.73
C PRO A 279 -8.79 -13.39 -10.74
N PHE A 280 -7.98 -12.76 -9.90
CA PHE A 280 -7.88 -11.30 -9.82
C PHE A 280 -6.79 -10.73 -10.73
N VAL A 281 -5.82 -11.54 -11.18
CA VAL A 281 -4.71 -11.08 -12.01
C VAL A 281 -5.18 -10.98 -13.46
N PRO A 282 -5.11 -9.80 -14.10
CA PRO A 282 -5.47 -9.65 -15.49
C PRO A 282 -4.45 -10.33 -16.42
N GLY A 283 -4.89 -10.71 -17.61
CA GLY A 283 -4.06 -11.39 -18.60
C GLY A 283 -4.00 -12.90 -18.39
N ASN A 284 -3.04 -13.55 -19.01
CA ASN A 284 -2.90 -15.02 -18.99
C ASN A 284 -1.92 -15.49 -17.90
N VAL A 285 -1.99 -14.90 -16.71
CA VAL A 285 -1.17 -15.35 -15.57
C VAL A 285 -1.87 -16.53 -14.90
N SER A 286 -1.25 -17.70 -14.98
CA SER A 286 -1.81 -18.92 -14.43
C SER A 286 -1.60 -19.00 -12.91
N ALA A 287 -2.43 -19.80 -12.20
CA ALA A 287 -2.19 -20.11 -10.79
C ALA A 287 -0.80 -20.73 -10.57
N THR A 288 -0.31 -21.53 -11.53
CA THR A 288 1.05 -22.09 -11.49
C THR A 288 2.12 -21.00 -11.52
N ASP A 289 1.97 -19.98 -12.37
CA ASP A 289 2.89 -18.84 -12.41
C ASP A 289 2.84 -18.06 -11.09
N VAL A 290 1.65 -17.77 -10.57
CA VAL A 290 1.48 -17.10 -9.27
C VAL A 290 2.15 -17.90 -8.14
N ALA A 291 1.99 -19.22 -8.09
CA ALA A 291 2.62 -20.07 -7.09
C ALA A 291 4.16 -20.03 -7.18
N ARG A 292 4.72 -20.03 -8.40
CA ARG A 292 6.18 -19.88 -8.62
C ARG A 292 6.69 -18.52 -8.15
N ILE A 293 5.95 -17.46 -8.41
CA ILE A 293 6.28 -16.11 -7.94
C ILE A 293 6.24 -16.07 -6.41
N LEU A 294 5.15 -16.56 -5.79
CA LEU A 294 5.04 -16.59 -4.32
C LEU A 294 6.19 -17.33 -3.66
N ARG A 295 6.64 -18.47 -4.23
CA ARG A 295 7.81 -19.20 -3.73
C ARG A 295 9.13 -18.45 -3.93
N SER A 296 9.20 -17.50 -4.85
CA SER A 296 10.40 -16.68 -5.07
C SER A 296 10.50 -15.48 -4.13
N HIS A 297 9.37 -15.11 -3.48
CA HIS A 297 9.35 -14.01 -2.52
C HIS A 297 9.83 -14.46 -1.14
N THR A 298 10.36 -13.53 -0.36
CA THR A 298 10.68 -13.75 1.04
C THR A 298 9.48 -13.39 1.91
N HIS A 299 9.03 -14.32 2.75
CA HIS A 299 7.78 -14.20 3.50
C HIS A 299 7.94 -14.40 5.01
N ASP A 300 9.13 -14.76 5.48
CA ASP A 300 9.35 -15.25 6.86
C ASP A 300 9.31 -14.15 7.92
N HIS A 301 9.11 -12.90 7.51
CA HIS A 301 9.13 -11.77 8.42
C HIS A 301 7.89 -10.89 8.19
N HIS A 302 7.22 -10.62 9.29
CA HIS A 302 6.11 -9.67 9.35
C HIS A 302 6.49 -8.62 10.37
N SER A 303 7.19 -7.58 9.93
CA SER A 303 7.66 -6.54 10.84
C SER A 303 6.47 -5.75 11.40
N THR A 304 6.43 -5.62 12.73
CA THR A 304 5.47 -4.80 13.47
C THR A 304 6.22 -4.02 14.55
N GLY A 305 5.61 -2.98 15.10
CA GLY A 305 6.20 -2.19 16.18
C GLY A 305 7.64 -1.75 15.89
N ASP A 306 8.57 -2.09 16.79
CA ASP A 306 9.99 -1.68 16.67
C ASP A 306 10.70 -2.28 15.47
N ALA A 307 10.34 -3.49 15.04
CA ALA A 307 10.91 -4.09 13.84
C ALA A 307 10.50 -3.28 12.59
N LEU A 308 9.23 -2.90 12.49
CA LEU A 308 8.75 -2.06 11.39
C LEU A 308 9.37 -0.65 11.43
N ARG A 309 9.58 -0.06 12.61
CA ARG A 309 10.29 1.22 12.75
C ARG A 309 11.71 1.15 12.19
N LYS A 310 12.42 0.05 12.43
CA LYS A 310 13.78 -0.17 11.89
C LYS A 310 13.77 -0.28 10.37
N ASP A 311 12.82 -1.02 9.79
CA ASP A 311 12.67 -1.09 8.33
C ASP A 311 12.36 0.28 7.73
N VAL A 312 11.43 1.02 8.34
CA VAL A 312 11.08 2.38 7.90
C VAL A 312 12.27 3.33 8.01
N ALA A 313 13.04 3.27 9.11
CA ALA A 313 14.22 4.09 9.32
C ALA A 313 15.29 3.82 8.24
N LEU A 314 15.53 2.56 7.92
CA LEU A 314 16.43 2.17 6.82
C LEU A 314 16.00 2.84 5.50
N PHE A 315 14.74 2.71 5.12
CA PHE A 315 14.23 3.29 3.87
C PHE A 315 14.21 4.81 3.86
N VAL A 316 13.98 5.45 5.01
CA VAL A 316 14.08 6.91 5.14
C VAL A 316 15.52 7.39 4.85
N ASP A 317 16.52 6.74 5.45
CA ASP A 317 17.91 7.10 5.22
C ASP A 317 18.35 6.83 3.79
N GLU A 318 17.87 5.76 3.18
CA GLU A 318 18.13 5.45 1.77
C GLU A 318 17.50 6.47 0.82
N LEU A 319 16.26 6.89 1.07
CA LEU A 319 15.59 7.90 0.26
C LEU A 319 16.23 9.30 0.39
N LYS A 320 16.94 9.58 1.47
CA LYS A 320 17.77 10.79 1.59
C LYS A 320 18.95 10.78 0.61
N ILE A 321 19.53 9.61 0.34
CA ILE A 321 20.66 9.46 -0.60
C ILE A 321 20.31 10.02 -1.99
N ILE A 322 19.07 9.83 -2.41
CA ILE A 322 18.54 10.30 -3.71
C ILE A 322 17.62 11.52 -3.58
N ASN A 323 17.68 12.24 -2.46
CA ASN A 323 16.95 13.48 -2.17
C ASN A 323 15.41 13.37 -2.28
N VAL A 324 14.83 12.18 -2.19
CA VAL A 324 13.36 11.99 -2.12
C VAL A 324 12.85 12.42 -0.75
N ILE A 325 13.48 12.00 0.33
CA ILE A 325 13.28 12.52 1.69
C ILE A 325 14.31 13.64 1.93
N ARG A 326 13.89 14.68 2.64
CA ARG A 326 14.77 15.82 2.95
C ARG A 326 15.95 15.36 3.80
N PRO A 327 17.19 15.80 3.48
CA PRO A 327 18.39 15.39 4.23
C PRO A 327 18.32 15.71 5.74
N ASN A 328 17.60 16.77 6.12
CA ASN A 328 17.46 17.20 7.52
C ASN A 328 16.28 16.52 8.27
N THR A 329 15.54 15.61 7.65
CA THR A 329 14.51 14.84 8.33
C THR A 329 15.16 13.93 9.36
N ASN A 330 14.78 14.04 10.63
CA ASN A 330 15.23 13.13 11.68
C ASN A 330 14.60 11.76 11.45
N THR A 331 15.40 10.76 11.12
CA THR A 331 14.95 9.42 10.73
C THR A 331 14.17 8.74 11.83
N ASP A 332 14.72 8.68 13.05
CA ASP A 332 14.11 7.95 14.15
C ASP A 332 12.80 8.61 14.59
N ALA A 333 12.80 9.93 14.75
CA ALA A 333 11.59 10.68 15.12
C ALA A 333 10.50 10.56 14.02
N PHE A 334 10.90 10.49 12.75
CA PHE A 334 9.95 10.32 11.67
C PHE A 334 9.38 8.89 11.65
N ALA A 335 10.21 7.86 11.78
CA ALA A 335 9.76 6.47 11.87
C ALA A 335 8.84 6.25 13.08
N GLU A 336 9.19 6.80 14.26
CA GLU A 336 8.35 6.76 15.46
C GLU A 336 6.98 7.40 15.24
N LYS A 337 6.95 8.53 14.52
CA LYS A 337 5.71 9.27 14.24
C LYS A 337 4.75 8.49 13.34
N ILE A 338 5.27 7.81 12.31
CA ILE A 338 4.44 7.21 11.26
C ILE A 338 4.13 5.73 11.47
N VAL A 339 4.84 5.04 12.37
CA VAL A 339 4.61 3.63 12.69
C VAL A 339 3.80 3.51 13.97
N ALA A 340 2.61 2.93 13.86
CA ALA A 340 1.76 2.61 15.00
C ALA A 340 1.92 1.13 15.40
N ASN A 341 2.25 0.88 16.67
CA ASN A 341 2.28 -0.47 17.22
C ASN A 341 0.89 -0.88 17.69
N VAL A 342 0.13 -1.53 16.81
CA VAL A 342 -1.25 -1.99 17.08
C VAL A 342 -1.34 -3.53 17.17
N VAL A 343 -0.26 -4.24 16.86
CA VAL A 343 -0.15 -5.70 16.97
C VAL A 343 0.68 -6.01 18.21
N THR A 344 0.00 -6.25 19.32
CA THR A 344 0.60 -6.66 20.59
C THR A 344 0.26 -8.11 20.91
#